data_8a5f88b016abf634f9627fae95157a24
#
_entry.id   8a5f88b016abf634f9627fae95157a24
#
_cell.length_a   1.000
_cell.length_b   1.000
_cell.length_c   1.000
_cell.angle_alpha   90.00
_cell.angle_beta   90.00
_cell.angle_gamma   90.00
#
_symmetry.space_group_name_H-M   'P 1'
#
loop_
_entity.id
_entity.type
_entity.pdbx_description
1 polymer ?
#
loop_
_entity_poly.entity_id
_entity_poly.type
_entity_poly.pdbx_seq_one_letter_code
_entity_poly.pdbx_strand_id
1 'polypeptide(L)'
;MTVSTHLYIYHGATFDSRREIDVGGRLIDEQIAEHCGVDIHLAHSYMRSDYNGVLEADYAREAYSRLAVEIMKAVNFYNYNNRDRELHDLYICGGGGGIEPMLRTIVETTRLTLHPVSELLSQQLSTEEPWTYLRAIGGVSEGIKGGLA
;
A
#
# COMPACT_ATOMS: atom_id res chain seq x y z
N MET A 1 -13.61 -4.23 1.77
CA MET A 1 -12.24 -3.90 1.30
C MET A 1 -12.28 -3.22 -0.05
N THR A 2 -11.31 -2.39 -0.34
CA THR A 2 -11.27 -1.64 -1.58
C THR A 2 -10.79 -2.49 -2.76
N VAL A 3 -11.32 -2.20 -3.94
CA VAL A 3 -10.92 -2.86 -5.19
C VAL A 3 -9.67 -2.24 -5.79
N SER A 4 -9.27 -1.05 -5.34
CA SER A 4 -8.14 -0.31 -5.86
C SER A 4 -7.25 0.24 -4.74
N THR A 5 -6.03 0.58 -5.11
CA THR A 5 -5.06 1.26 -4.26
C THR A 5 -4.74 2.63 -4.84
N HIS A 6 -4.73 3.65 -4.01
CA HIS A 6 -4.38 4.99 -4.41
C HIS A 6 -2.99 5.36 -3.92
N LEU A 7 -2.16 5.83 -4.85
CA LEU A 7 -0.83 6.33 -4.56
C LEU A 7 -0.85 7.86 -4.65
N TYR A 8 -0.39 8.51 -3.60
CA TYR A 8 -0.25 9.96 -3.55
C TYR A 8 1.23 10.30 -3.38
N ILE A 9 1.75 11.09 -4.29
CA ILE A 9 3.15 11.49 -4.29
C ILE A 9 3.25 12.93 -3.81
N TYR A 10 4.12 13.15 -2.84
CA TYR A 10 4.36 14.45 -2.22
C TYR A 10 5.84 14.81 -2.29
N HIS A 11 6.10 16.09 -2.44
CA HIS A 11 7.42 16.69 -2.26
C HIS A 11 7.35 17.62 -1.05
N GLY A 12 7.89 17.21 0.09
CA GLY A 12 7.64 17.86 1.36
C GLY A 12 6.14 17.83 1.72
N ALA A 13 5.56 18.95 2.01
CA ALA A 13 4.13 19.09 2.27
C ALA A 13 3.30 19.33 1.00
N THR A 14 3.94 19.44 -0.17
CA THR A 14 3.28 19.78 -1.43
C THR A 14 2.87 18.51 -2.17
N PHE A 15 1.59 18.41 -2.47
CA PHE A 15 1.05 17.35 -3.33
C PHE A 15 1.59 17.50 -4.76
N ASP A 16 2.10 16.41 -5.31
CA ASP A 16 2.64 16.39 -6.67
C ASP A 16 1.71 15.65 -7.65
N SER A 17 1.42 14.37 -7.40
CA SER A 17 0.59 13.57 -8.30
C SER A 17 -0.14 12.44 -7.59
N ARG A 18 -1.15 11.92 -8.27
CA ARG A 18 -1.94 10.77 -7.82
C ARG A 18 -1.96 9.70 -8.89
N ARG A 19 -1.88 8.46 -8.45
CA ARG A 19 -2.07 7.26 -9.29
C ARG A 19 -3.09 6.34 -8.65
N GLU A 20 -3.90 5.73 -9.47
CA GLU A 20 -4.81 4.65 -9.05
C GLU A 20 -4.35 3.34 -9.65
N ILE A 21 -4.30 2.32 -8.81
CA ILE A 21 -3.93 0.96 -9.16
C ILE A 21 -5.17 0.08 -8.99
N ASP A 22 -5.57 -0.64 -10.03
CA ASP A 22 -6.74 -1.52 -10.03
C ASP A 22 -6.48 -2.84 -9.29
N VAL A 23 -5.71 -2.78 -8.23
CA VAL A 23 -5.44 -3.89 -7.31
C VAL A 23 -5.55 -3.35 -5.89
N GLY A 24 -6.37 -3.96 -5.10
CA GLY A 24 -6.56 -3.59 -3.69
C GLY A 24 -6.73 -4.81 -2.81
N GLY A 25 -7.04 -4.56 -1.54
CA GLY A 25 -7.19 -5.63 -0.56
C GLY A 25 -8.26 -6.66 -0.90
N ARG A 26 -9.24 -6.29 -1.72
CA ARG A 26 -10.28 -7.22 -2.17
C ARG A 26 -9.71 -8.41 -2.94
N LEU A 27 -8.62 -8.23 -3.68
CA LEU A 27 -7.98 -9.33 -4.38
C LEU A 27 -7.53 -10.43 -3.41
N ILE A 28 -7.05 -10.05 -2.23
CA ILE A 28 -6.65 -11.02 -1.19
C ILE A 28 -7.87 -11.82 -0.73
N ASP A 29 -8.97 -11.15 -0.44
CA ASP A 29 -10.21 -11.81 -0.03
C ASP A 29 -10.74 -12.76 -1.12
N GLU A 30 -10.69 -12.35 -2.38
CA GLU A 30 -11.11 -13.16 -3.52
C GLU A 30 -10.25 -14.42 -3.67
N GLN A 31 -8.95 -14.31 -3.50
CA GLN A 31 -8.04 -15.47 -3.56
C GLN A 31 -8.30 -16.44 -2.39
N ILE A 32 -8.54 -15.94 -1.20
CA ILE A 32 -8.90 -16.78 -0.05
C ILE A 32 -10.25 -17.45 -0.30
N ALA A 33 -11.24 -16.71 -0.77
CA ALA A 33 -12.57 -17.24 -1.06
C ALA A 33 -12.51 -18.39 -2.06
N GLU A 34 -11.76 -18.22 -3.14
CA GLU A 34 -11.59 -19.21 -4.19
C GLU A 34 -10.90 -20.48 -3.67
N HIS A 35 -9.77 -20.33 -2.99
CA HIS A 35 -8.95 -21.47 -2.55
C HIS A 35 -9.52 -22.18 -1.32
N CYS A 36 -10.22 -21.47 -0.44
CA CYS A 36 -10.85 -22.07 0.74
C CYS A 36 -12.29 -22.54 0.49
N GLY A 37 -12.89 -22.19 -0.65
CA GLY A 37 -14.25 -22.57 -0.98
C GLY A 37 -15.29 -21.89 -0.07
N VAL A 38 -15.05 -20.63 0.30
CA VAL A 38 -15.93 -19.85 1.20
C VAL A 38 -16.39 -18.57 0.50
N ASP A 39 -17.45 -17.94 1.03
CA ASP A 39 -17.88 -16.65 0.51
C ASP A 39 -16.88 -15.54 0.87
N ILE A 40 -17.00 -14.40 0.18
CA ILE A 40 -16.03 -13.31 0.33
C ILE A 40 -16.05 -12.67 1.72
N HIS A 41 -17.18 -12.69 2.41
CA HIS A 41 -17.27 -12.13 3.77
C HIS A 41 -16.53 -13.00 4.77
N LEU A 42 -16.67 -14.32 4.64
CA LEU A 42 -15.93 -15.27 5.48
C LEU A 42 -14.43 -15.23 5.13
N ALA A 43 -14.08 -15.11 3.84
CA ALA A 43 -12.71 -14.95 3.40
C ALA A 43 -12.06 -13.70 4.01
N HIS A 44 -12.78 -12.60 4.07
CA HIS A 44 -12.31 -11.38 4.73
C HIS A 44 -12.04 -11.59 6.22
N SER A 45 -12.89 -12.34 6.91
CA SER A 45 -12.67 -12.72 8.30
C SER A 45 -11.43 -13.60 8.46
N TYR A 46 -11.20 -14.52 7.54
CA TYR A 46 -9.99 -15.36 7.50
C TYR A 46 -8.72 -14.52 7.33
N MET A 47 -8.78 -13.54 6.44
CA MET A 47 -7.66 -12.60 6.22
C MET A 47 -7.35 -11.83 7.50
N ARG A 48 -8.36 -11.28 8.16
CA ARG A 48 -8.18 -10.47 9.37
C ARG A 48 -7.62 -11.24 10.56
N SER A 49 -7.97 -12.52 10.68
CA SER A 49 -7.53 -13.40 11.79
C SER A 49 -6.35 -14.28 11.45
N ASP A 50 -5.86 -14.23 10.21
CA ASP A 50 -4.87 -15.16 9.68
C ASP A 50 -5.26 -16.62 9.92
N TYR A 51 -6.52 -16.93 9.67
CA TYR A 51 -7.06 -18.27 9.87
C TYR A 51 -6.28 -19.30 9.06
N ASN A 52 -5.77 -20.34 9.72
CA ASN A 52 -4.94 -21.38 9.12
C ASN A 52 -3.73 -20.85 8.30
N GLY A 53 -3.22 -19.69 8.64
CA GLY A 53 -2.07 -19.11 7.97
C GLY A 53 -2.34 -18.66 6.54
N VAL A 54 -3.57 -18.24 6.21
CA VAL A 54 -3.96 -17.81 4.87
C VAL A 54 -3.10 -16.65 4.34
N LEU A 55 -2.56 -15.82 5.22
CA LEU A 55 -1.72 -14.69 4.83
C LEU A 55 -0.34 -15.12 4.28
N GLU A 56 0.15 -16.29 4.62
CA GLU A 56 1.40 -16.85 4.11
C GLU A 56 1.19 -17.87 2.99
N ALA A 57 -0.04 -18.10 2.56
CA ALA A 57 -0.35 -19.04 1.49
C ALA A 57 0.11 -18.52 0.13
N ASP A 58 0.46 -19.42 -0.78
CA ASP A 58 0.97 -19.06 -2.12
C ASP A 58 0.00 -18.18 -2.91
N TYR A 59 -1.29 -18.45 -2.83
CA TYR A 59 -2.32 -17.65 -3.50
C TYR A 59 -2.39 -16.22 -2.93
N ALA A 60 -2.17 -16.03 -1.63
CA ALA A 60 -2.10 -14.70 -1.02
C ALA A 60 -0.81 -13.97 -1.46
N ARG A 61 0.31 -14.66 -1.49
CA ARG A 61 1.59 -14.09 -1.95
C ARG A 61 1.52 -13.63 -3.40
N GLU A 62 0.81 -14.35 -4.25
CA GLU A 62 0.59 -13.94 -5.63
C GLU A 62 -0.18 -12.60 -5.70
N ALA A 63 -1.20 -12.42 -4.86
CA ALA A 63 -1.92 -11.16 -4.75
C ALA A 63 -1.01 -10.02 -4.30
N TYR A 64 -0.16 -10.26 -3.31
CA TYR A 64 0.82 -9.26 -2.83
C TYR A 64 1.82 -8.88 -3.92
N SER A 65 2.30 -9.86 -4.67
CA SER A 65 3.23 -9.63 -5.78
C SER A 65 2.62 -8.78 -6.88
N ARG A 66 1.36 -9.01 -7.21
CA ARG A 66 0.64 -8.19 -8.19
C ARG A 66 0.57 -6.74 -7.76
N LEU A 67 0.19 -6.49 -6.51
CA LEU A 67 0.15 -5.14 -5.96
C LEU A 67 1.55 -4.51 -5.96
N ALA A 68 2.55 -5.23 -5.49
CA ALA A 68 3.92 -4.75 -5.41
C ALA A 68 4.50 -4.37 -6.78
N VAL A 69 4.22 -5.16 -7.81
CA VAL A 69 4.65 -4.88 -9.19
C VAL A 69 3.98 -3.62 -9.72
N GLU A 70 2.69 -3.43 -9.48
CA GLU A 70 1.99 -2.23 -9.92
C GLU A 70 2.51 -0.97 -9.20
N ILE A 71 2.80 -1.05 -7.91
CA ILE A 71 3.45 0.05 -7.18
C ILE A 71 4.84 0.32 -7.77
N MET A 72 5.63 -0.71 -8.03
CA MET A 72 6.96 -0.57 -8.63
C MET A 72 6.90 0.13 -9.99
N LYS A 73 5.95 -0.24 -10.84
CA LYS A 73 5.75 0.41 -12.15
C LYS A 73 5.46 1.89 -12.00
N ALA A 74 4.58 2.25 -11.07
CA ALA A 74 4.22 3.63 -10.80
C ALA A 74 5.43 4.43 -10.28
N VAL A 75 6.20 3.86 -9.36
CA VAL A 75 7.42 4.46 -8.81
C VAL A 75 8.48 4.65 -9.90
N ASN A 76 8.73 3.63 -10.70
CA ASN A 76 9.71 3.70 -11.79
C ASN A 76 9.32 4.75 -12.82
N PHE A 77 8.04 4.83 -13.18
CA PHE A 77 7.55 5.86 -14.09
C PHE A 77 7.76 7.27 -13.54
N TYR A 78 7.44 7.48 -12.27
CA TYR A 78 7.65 8.77 -11.62
C TYR A 78 9.15 9.12 -11.58
N ASN A 79 9.99 8.21 -11.13
CA ASN A 79 11.43 8.43 -11.01
C ASN A 79 12.10 8.72 -12.37
N TYR A 80 11.65 8.04 -13.42
CA TYR A 80 12.14 8.29 -14.79
C TYR A 80 11.89 9.72 -15.24
N ASN A 81 10.72 10.27 -14.89
CA ASN A 81 10.34 11.63 -15.25
C ASN A 81 10.81 12.70 -14.25
N ASN A 82 11.30 12.31 -13.08
CA ASN A 82 11.67 13.23 -11.99
C ASN A 82 12.99 12.80 -11.34
N ARG A 83 14.07 12.77 -12.11
CA ARG A 83 15.39 12.27 -11.67
C ARG A 83 16.02 13.07 -10.53
N ASP A 84 15.61 14.29 -10.35
CA ASP A 84 16.04 15.18 -9.27
C ASP A 84 15.25 14.96 -7.97
N ARG A 85 14.16 14.18 -8.02
CA ARG A 85 13.23 13.96 -6.93
C ARG A 85 12.75 12.51 -6.87
N GLU A 86 13.69 11.56 -6.86
CA GLU A 86 13.37 10.14 -6.82
C GLU A 86 12.67 9.76 -5.51
N LEU A 87 11.73 8.83 -5.62
CA LEU A 87 11.00 8.29 -4.49
C LEU A 87 11.84 7.23 -3.77
N HIS A 88 12.01 7.37 -2.47
CA HIS A 88 12.72 6.43 -1.61
C HIS A 88 11.88 5.95 -0.43
N ASP A 89 10.87 6.70 -0.03
CA ASP A 89 10.08 6.46 1.16
C ASP A 89 8.62 6.15 0.82
N LEU A 90 8.06 5.17 1.54
CA LEU A 90 6.68 4.72 1.37
C LEU A 90 5.96 4.74 2.71
N TYR A 91 4.82 5.42 2.76
CA TYR A 91 3.91 5.44 3.91
C TYR A 91 2.61 4.73 3.54
N ILE A 92 2.25 3.70 4.28
CA ILE A 92 1.04 2.92 4.03
C ILE A 92 -0.04 3.29 5.04
N CYS A 93 -1.24 3.54 4.51
CA CYS A 93 -2.44 3.84 5.28
C CYS A 93 -3.55 2.85 4.88
N GLY A 94 -4.45 2.57 5.82
CA GLY A 94 -5.59 1.72 5.58
C GLY A 94 -5.43 0.30 6.10
N GLY A 95 -6.38 -0.56 5.76
CA GLY A 95 -6.45 -1.93 6.30
C GLY A 95 -5.27 -2.83 5.91
N GLY A 96 -4.63 -2.55 4.78
CA GLY A 96 -3.45 -3.27 4.32
C GLY A 96 -2.20 -3.06 5.18
N GLY A 97 -2.17 -2.00 5.98
CA GLY A 97 -1.05 -1.70 6.85
C GLY A 97 -0.77 -2.72 7.95
N GLY A 98 -1.73 -3.63 8.22
CA GLY A 98 -1.58 -4.71 9.18
C GLY A 98 -1.17 -6.05 8.57
N ILE A 99 -1.04 -6.14 7.25
CA ILE A 99 -0.70 -7.39 6.56
C ILE A 99 0.82 -7.45 6.35
N GLU A 100 1.54 -7.98 7.32
CA GLU A 100 3.01 -7.98 7.30
C GLU A 100 3.61 -8.69 6.08
N PRO A 101 3.15 -9.88 5.64
CA PRO A 101 3.69 -10.51 4.43
C PRO A 101 3.54 -9.67 3.17
N MET A 102 2.43 -8.93 3.06
CA MET A 102 2.21 -7.99 1.96
C MET A 102 3.22 -6.85 1.99
N LEU A 103 3.43 -6.24 3.17
CA LEU A 103 4.39 -5.14 3.34
C LEU A 103 5.80 -5.60 3.00
N ARG A 104 6.19 -6.78 3.44
CA ARG A 104 7.49 -7.39 3.12
C ARG A 104 7.67 -7.54 1.62
N THR A 105 6.67 -8.06 0.92
CA THR A 105 6.70 -8.23 -0.54
C THR A 105 6.83 -6.89 -1.26
N ILE A 106 6.11 -5.87 -0.82
CA ILE A 106 6.19 -4.52 -1.39
C ILE A 106 7.61 -3.95 -1.24
N VAL A 107 8.19 -4.03 -0.06
CA VAL A 107 9.55 -3.54 0.21
C VAL A 107 10.59 -4.28 -0.64
N GLU A 108 10.52 -5.60 -0.69
CA GLU A 108 11.45 -6.42 -1.48
C GLU A 108 11.36 -6.13 -2.98
N THR A 109 10.16 -5.85 -3.48
CA THR A 109 9.92 -5.59 -4.91
C THR A 109 10.28 -4.17 -5.30
N THR A 110 9.87 -3.17 -4.51
CA THR A 110 10.03 -1.76 -4.84
C THR A 110 11.35 -1.17 -4.37
N ARG A 111 11.99 -1.78 -3.39
CA ARG A 111 13.21 -1.27 -2.72
C ARG A 111 12.98 0.06 -1.97
N LEU A 112 11.75 0.44 -1.75
CA LEU A 112 11.41 1.61 -0.95
C LEU A 112 11.57 1.31 0.54
N THR A 113 11.87 2.35 1.32
CA THR A 113 11.86 2.26 2.78
C THR A 113 10.45 2.48 3.28
N LEU A 114 9.91 1.48 3.99
CA LEU A 114 8.56 1.54 4.55
C LEU A 114 8.57 2.26 5.90
N HIS A 115 7.64 3.20 6.07
CA HIS A 115 7.42 3.92 7.31
C HIS A 115 5.96 3.83 7.76
N PRO A 116 5.70 3.79 9.07
CA PRO A 116 4.35 3.96 9.58
C PRO A 116 3.87 5.39 9.30
N VAL A 117 2.57 5.54 9.01
CA VAL A 117 2.00 6.85 8.71
C VAL A 117 2.12 7.84 9.88
N SER A 118 2.23 7.36 11.11
CA SER A 118 2.46 8.17 12.30
C SER A 118 3.78 8.96 12.25
N GLU A 119 4.81 8.43 11.62
CA GLU A 119 6.07 9.16 11.41
C GLU A 119 5.89 10.36 10.48
N LEU A 120 5.03 10.25 9.49
CA LEU A 120 4.74 11.34 8.56
C LEU A 120 4.20 12.57 9.30
N LEU A 121 3.28 12.36 10.25
CA LEU A 121 2.74 13.43 11.07
C LEU A 121 3.81 14.11 11.92
N SER A 122 4.71 13.34 12.50
CA SER A 122 5.81 13.86 13.32
C SER A 122 6.82 14.65 12.48
N GLN A 123 7.15 14.16 11.29
CA GLN A 123 8.12 14.79 10.39
C GLN A 123 7.61 16.08 9.77
N GLN A 124 6.32 16.18 9.49
CA GLN A 124 5.73 17.43 8.98
C GLN A 124 5.83 18.58 10.00
N LEU A 125 5.97 18.27 11.27
CA LEU A 125 6.13 19.25 12.33
C LEU A 125 7.60 19.64 12.59
N SER A 126 8.56 18.83 12.13
CA SER A 126 9.97 18.97 12.51
C SER A 126 10.95 19.23 11.36
N THR A 127 10.56 19.07 10.10
CA THR A 127 11.48 19.15 8.97
C THR A 127 11.19 20.38 8.12
N GLU A 128 12.16 21.27 8.00
CA GLU A 128 12.12 22.43 7.12
C GLU A 128 12.51 22.07 5.67
N GLU A 129 13.19 20.93 5.45
CA GLU A 129 13.65 20.54 4.13
C GLU A 129 12.60 19.70 3.39
N PRO A 130 12.33 20.01 2.10
CA PRO A 130 11.41 19.21 1.29
C PRO A 130 12.04 17.84 0.95
N TRP A 131 11.26 16.79 1.15
CA TRP A 131 11.59 15.41 0.79
C TRP A 131 10.46 14.80 -0.01
N THR A 132 10.80 13.84 -0.88
CA THR A 132 9.82 13.19 -1.75
C THR A 132 9.43 11.83 -1.21
N TYR A 133 8.14 11.56 -1.12
CA TYR A 133 7.63 10.30 -0.60
C TYR A 133 6.36 9.84 -1.31
N LEU A 134 6.12 8.56 -1.23
CA LEU A 134 4.93 7.91 -1.74
C LEU A 134 4.03 7.51 -0.58
N ARG A 135 2.76 7.85 -0.68
CA ARG A 135 1.74 7.39 0.25
C ARG A 135 0.77 6.47 -0.49
N ALA A 136 0.70 5.22 -0.06
CA ALA A 136 -0.25 4.26 -0.59
C ALA A 136 -1.46 4.15 0.34
N ILE A 137 -2.65 4.30 -0.22
CA ILE A 137 -3.90 4.13 0.49
C ILE A 137 -4.64 2.97 -0.14
N GLY A 138 -4.68 1.84 0.58
CA GLY A 138 -5.45 0.67 0.21
C GLY A 138 -6.36 0.28 1.37
N GLY A 139 -7.53 -0.24 1.10
CA GLY A 139 -8.45 -0.65 2.14
C GLY A 139 -9.52 0.40 2.44
N VAL A 140 -9.73 0.75 3.69
CA VAL A 140 -10.80 1.65 4.10
C VAL A 140 -10.36 3.09 3.91
N SER A 141 -10.94 3.78 2.91
CA SER A 141 -10.61 5.15 2.58
C SER A 141 -11.30 6.20 3.45
N GLU A 142 -12.37 5.85 4.13
CA GLU A 142 -13.24 6.82 4.81
C GLU A 142 -12.64 7.46 6.05
N GLY A 143 -11.69 6.81 6.70
CA GLY A 143 -11.05 7.31 7.92
C GLY A 143 -10.01 8.40 7.69
N ILE A 144 -9.67 8.75 6.45
CA ILE A 144 -8.56 9.64 6.12
C ILE A 144 -9.05 10.95 5.50
N LYS A 145 -10.34 11.20 5.51
CA LYS A 145 -10.91 12.47 5.02
C LYS A 145 -10.39 13.63 5.85
N GLY A 146 -9.65 14.52 5.21
CA GLY A 146 -9.12 15.73 5.82
C GLY A 146 -7.83 15.57 6.59
N GLY A 147 -7.28 14.40 6.70
CA GLY A 147 -6.01 14.15 7.37
C GLY A 147 -4.83 14.62 6.53
N LEU A 148 -4.15 13.90 5.86
CA LEU A 148 -2.91 14.18 5.14
C LEU A 148 -3.10 14.51 3.66
N ALA A 149 -4.28 14.94 3.33
CA ALA A 149 -4.54 15.36 1.96
C ALA A 149 -3.80 16.65 1.60
#